data_63bd1fa0c5af6922bf27e279a100ef3f
#
_entry.id   63bd1fa0c5af6922bf27e279a100ef3f
#
_cell.length_a   1.000
_cell.length_b   1.000
_cell.length_c   1.000
_cell.angle_alpha   90.00
_cell.angle_beta   90.00
_cell.angle_gamma   90.00
#
_symmetry.space_group_name_H-M   'P 1'
#
loop_
_entity.id
_entity.type
_entity.pdbx_description
1 polymer ?
#
loop_
_entity_poly.entity_id
_entity_poly.type
_entity_poly.pdbx_seq_one_letter_code
_entity_poly.pdbx_strand_id
1 'polypeptide(L)'
;MQNCLRYSQLMILTLILLMPVPLPAHGVKGDIFTGGMVITARYDTDEPMSYVQTIIRPPEGGLDFQTGRTDRNGRFCFFPDGPGDWEVIVDDGIGHRLTLVVPVDEKFLQSGQIQTDAPTRNAISKPAKALMGLCIIFGISGCLLWWKTRKPTSSSLRQKDK
;
A
#
# COMPACT_ATOMS: atom_id res chain seq x y z
N MET A 1 -22.52 27.02 41.35
CA MET A 1 -22.10 25.61 41.37
C MET A 1 -22.57 24.81 40.14
N GLN A 2 -23.78 24.95 39.63
CA GLN A 2 -24.29 24.19 38.46
C GLN A 2 -23.52 24.41 37.15
N ASN A 3 -22.99 25.61 36.88
CA ASN A 3 -22.25 25.88 35.65
C ASN A 3 -20.86 25.22 35.66
N CYS A 4 -20.23 25.09 36.83
CA CYS A 4 -18.94 24.39 36.96
C CYS A 4 -19.06 22.89 36.63
N LEU A 5 -20.15 22.28 37.08
CA LEU A 5 -20.45 20.85 36.82
C LEU A 5 -20.71 20.59 35.33
N ARG A 6 -21.41 21.49 34.63
CA ARG A 6 -21.66 21.41 33.19
C ARG A 6 -20.40 21.55 32.37
N TYR A 7 -19.48 22.46 32.75
CA TYR A 7 -18.19 22.58 32.04
C TYR A 7 -17.28 21.39 32.28
N SER A 8 -17.30 20.79 33.47
CA SER A 8 -16.56 19.57 33.78
C SER A 8 -17.10 18.36 32.95
N GLN A 9 -18.42 18.21 32.85
CA GLN A 9 -19.03 17.16 32.01
C GLN A 9 -18.73 17.32 30.54
N LEU A 10 -18.80 18.55 29.99
CA LEU A 10 -18.43 18.84 28.62
C LEU A 10 -16.94 18.55 28.35
N MET A 11 -16.07 18.88 29.29
CA MET A 11 -14.62 18.62 29.17
C MET A 11 -14.31 17.12 29.15
N ILE A 12 -14.98 16.33 30.01
CA ILE A 12 -14.84 14.88 30.07
C ILE A 12 -15.37 14.25 28.78
N LEU A 13 -16.52 14.68 28.28
CA LEU A 13 -17.10 14.18 27.02
C LEU A 13 -16.20 14.48 25.83
N THR A 14 -15.63 15.69 25.78
CA THR A 14 -14.67 16.06 24.72
C THR A 14 -13.38 15.24 24.81
N LEU A 15 -12.90 14.94 26.01
CA LEU A 15 -11.73 14.11 26.22
C LEU A 15 -11.96 12.66 25.78
N ILE A 16 -13.14 12.10 26.01
CA ILE A 16 -13.55 10.75 25.57
C ILE A 16 -13.67 10.71 24.04
N LEU A 17 -14.25 11.75 23.42
CA LEU A 17 -14.41 11.84 21.96
C LEU A 17 -13.08 12.04 21.20
N LEU A 18 -12.07 12.57 21.89
CA LEU A 18 -10.71 12.77 21.37
C LEU A 18 -9.78 11.56 21.59
N MET A 19 -10.26 10.49 22.26
CA MET A 19 -9.47 9.27 22.37
C MET A 19 -9.28 8.65 20.98
N PRO A 20 -8.03 8.54 20.48
CA PRO A 20 -7.79 7.91 19.19
C PRO A 20 -8.13 6.42 19.29
N VAL A 21 -9.22 6.01 18.66
CA VAL A 21 -9.51 4.60 18.45
C VAL A 21 -8.49 4.11 17.42
N PRO A 22 -7.64 3.12 17.73
CA PRO A 22 -6.75 2.54 16.73
C PRO A 22 -7.61 1.79 15.70
N LEU A 23 -7.88 2.44 14.58
CA LEU A 23 -8.44 1.78 13.41
C LEU A 23 -7.33 0.93 12.78
N PRO A 24 -7.50 -0.40 12.68
CA PRO A 24 -6.55 -1.25 11.98
C PRO A 24 -6.59 -0.91 10.49
N ALA A 25 -5.71 -0.02 10.07
CA ALA A 25 -5.47 0.20 8.65
C ALA A 25 -4.56 -0.92 8.16
N HIS A 26 -5.03 -1.71 7.17
CA HIS A 26 -4.21 -2.71 6.51
C HIS A 26 -3.04 -2.00 5.80
N GLY A 27 -1.83 -2.24 6.30
CA GLY A 27 -0.61 -1.78 5.66
C GLY A 27 -0.23 -2.71 4.52
N VAL A 28 0.27 -2.16 3.40
CA VAL A 28 0.85 -2.92 2.30
C VAL A 28 2.37 -2.85 2.43
N LYS A 29 3.04 -4.00 2.29
CA LYS A 29 4.50 -4.11 2.22
C LYS A 29 4.88 -4.67 0.86
N GLY A 30 6.02 -4.29 0.32
CA GLY A 30 6.58 -4.82 -0.91
C GLY A 30 8.06 -5.11 -0.73
N ASP A 31 8.48 -6.29 -1.16
CA ASP A 31 9.87 -6.72 -1.17
C ASP A 31 10.34 -6.87 -2.62
N ILE A 32 11.61 -6.64 -2.88
CA ILE A 32 12.21 -6.83 -4.20
C ILE A 32 13.14 -8.04 -4.12
N PHE A 33 12.87 -9.01 -4.99
CA PHE A 33 13.71 -10.19 -5.18
C PHE A 33 14.39 -10.12 -6.54
N THR A 34 15.61 -10.63 -6.63
CA THR A 34 16.33 -10.82 -7.89
C THR A 34 16.50 -12.30 -8.15
N GLY A 35 16.54 -12.72 -9.43
CA GLY A 35 16.83 -14.11 -9.79
C GLY A 35 15.64 -14.93 -10.27
N GLY A 36 14.51 -14.31 -10.65
CA GLY A 36 13.39 -15.00 -11.28
C GLY A 36 13.78 -15.64 -12.64
N MET A 37 12.99 -16.64 -13.05
CA MET A 37 13.09 -17.21 -14.40
C MET A 37 12.51 -16.24 -15.43
N VAL A 38 13.27 -15.95 -16.48
CA VAL A 38 12.81 -15.12 -17.61
C VAL A 38 12.72 -15.98 -18.83
N ILE A 39 11.51 -16.11 -19.38
CA ILE A 39 11.30 -16.72 -20.71
C ILE A 39 11.27 -15.63 -21.78
N THR A 40 11.62 -15.97 -23.00
CA THR A 40 11.46 -15.10 -24.16
C THR A 40 10.69 -15.86 -25.23
N ALA A 41 9.55 -15.33 -25.65
CA ALA A 41 8.70 -15.88 -26.69
C ALA A 41 8.87 -15.08 -27.99
N ARG A 42 9.04 -15.79 -29.12
CA ARG A 42 9.21 -15.21 -30.45
C ARG A 42 8.39 -15.97 -31.46
N TYR A 43 7.98 -15.30 -32.50
CA TYR A 43 7.45 -15.93 -33.72
C TYR A 43 8.59 -16.57 -34.56
N ASP A 44 8.23 -17.39 -35.53
CA ASP A 44 9.21 -17.99 -36.44
C ASP A 44 9.97 -16.96 -37.29
N THR A 45 9.42 -15.78 -37.43
CA THR A 45 10.05 -14.62 -38.09
C THR A 45 11.10 -13.93 -37.20
N ASP A 46 11.36 -14.43 -35.98
CA ASP A 46 12.22 -13.85 -34.94
C ASP A 46 11.65 -12.58 -34.29
N GLU A 47 10.44 -12.17 -34.68
CA GLU A 47 9.75 -11.05 -34.02
C GLU A 47 9.28 -11.45 -32.61
N PRO A 48 9.37 -10.56 -31.61
CA PRO A 48 8.93 -10.87 -30.27
C PRO A 48 7.40 -11.01 -30.20
N MET A 49 6.93 -12.02 -29.49
CA MET A 49 5.50 -12.18 -29.13
C MET A 49 5.17 -11.14 -28.04
N SER A 50 4.96 -9.89 -28.44
CA SER A 50 4.77 -8.74 -27.55
C SER A 50 3.36 -8.67 -27.01
N TYR A 51 3.21 -8.49 -25.68
CA TYR A 51 1.94 -8.32 -24.97
C TYR A 51 0.98 -9.50 -25.12
N VAL A 52 1.52 -10.69 -25.38
CA VAL A 52 0.77 -11.94 -25.57
C VAL A 52 0.44 -12.57 -24.21
N GLN A 53 -0.73 -13.17 -24.11
CA GLN A 53 -1.16 -13.86 -22.89
C GLN A 53 -0.21 -15.00 -22.53
N THR A 54 0.17 -15.04 -21.27
CA THR A 54 1.09 -16.04 -20.72
C THR A 54 0.50 -16.65 -19.47
N ILE A 55 0.58 -17.98 -19.36
CA ILE A 55 0.10 -18.75 -18.22
C ILE A 55 1.25 -19.62 -17.74
N ILE A 56 1.47 -19.63 -16.42
CA ILE A 56 2.44 -20.49 -15.74
C ILE A 56 1.68 -21.53 -14.94
N ARG A 57 2.01 -22.80 -15.12
CA ARG A 57 1.45 -23.93 -14.36
C ARG A 57 2.51 -24.64 -13.53
N PRO A 58 2.18 -24.99 -12.29
CA PRO A 58 3.10 -25.72 -11.44
C PRO A 58 3.24 -27.19 -11.86
N PRO A 59 4.33 -27.88 -11.47
CA PRO A 59 4.61 -29.27 -11.84
C PRO A 59 3.51 -30.26 -11.43
N GLU A 60 2.87 -30.02 -10.30
CA GLU A 60 1.83 -30.91 -9.76
C GLU A 60 0.45 -30.68 -10.40
N GLY A 61 0.34 -29.72 -11.34
CA GLY A 61 -0.95 -29.31 -11.91
C GLY A 61 -1.79 -28.50 -10.93
N GLY A 62 -3.08 -28.35 -11.23
CA GLY A 62 -3.99 -27.59 -10.39
C GLY A 62 -4.28 -26.19 -10.94
N LEU A 63 -4.33 -25.18 -10.07
CA LEU A 63 -4.58 -23.80 -10.47
C LEU A 63 -3.36 -23.19 -11.17
N ASP A 64 -3.62 -22.32 -12.13
CA ASP A 64 -2.55 -21.55 -12.77
C ASP A 64 -1.80 -20.74 -11.69
N PHE A 65 -0.47 -20.92 -11.64
CA PHE A 65 0.37 -20.26 -10.64
C PHE A 65 0.45 -18.75 -10.89
N GLN A 66 0.63 -18.37 -12.13
CA GLN A 66 0.72 -16.99 -12.55
C GLN A 66 0.12 -16.81 -13.94
N THR A 67 -0.62 -15.73 -14.13
CA THR A 67 -1.12 -15.31 -15.43
C THR A 67 -0.72 -13.87 -15.71
N GLY A 68 -0.43 -13.53 -16.97
CA GLY A 68 -0.06 -12.19 -17.35
C GLY A 68 0.13 -12.04 -18.85
N ARG A 69 0.93 -11.08 -19.24
CA ARG A 69 1.31 -10.84 -20.63
C ARG A 69 2.82 -10.65 -20.73
N THR A 70 3.39 -11.06 -21.85
CA THR A 70 4.78 -10.73 -22.20
C THR A 70 4.97 -9.22 -22.28
N ASP A 71 6.20 -8.75 -22.08
CA ASP A 71 6.58 -7.36 -22.32
C ASP A 71 6.69 -7.05 -23.83
N ARG A 72 7.08 -5.83 -24.18
CA ARG A 72 7.29 -5.42 -25.58
C ARG A 72 8.37 -6.23 -26.32
N ASN A 73 9.26 -6.92 -25.59
CA ASN A 73 10.34 -7.73 -26.14
C ASN A 73 10.01 -9.24 -26.13
N GLY A 74 8.74 -9.60 -25.84
CA GLY A 74 8.29 -10.96 -25.74
C GLY A 74 8.77 -11.68 -24.47
N ARG A 75 9.14 -10.95 -23.40
CA ARG A 75 9.67 -11.52 -22.16
C ARG A 75 8.58 -11.63 -21.11
N PHE A 76 8.63 -12.70 -20.32
CA PHE A 76 7.81 -12.89 -19.13
C PHE A 76 8.68 -13.44 -18.01
N CYS A 77 8.49 -12.93 -16.80
CA CYS A 77 9.25 -13.35 -15.62
C CYS A 77 8.31 -13.99 -14.61
N PHE A 78 8.71 -15.13 -14.04
CA PHE A 78 8.05 -15.74 -12.91
C PHE A 78 9.08 -16.24 -11.88
N PHE A 79 8.62 -16.46 -10.67
CA PHE A 79 9.44 -16.90 -9.57
C PHE A 79 8.89 -18.23 -9.04
N PRO A 80 9.43 -19.38 -9.45
CA PRO A 80 8.94 -20.67 -8.99
C PRO A 80 9.13 -20.83 -7.48
N ASP A 81 8.13 -21.41 -6.81
CA ASP A 81 8.12 -21.64 -5.36
C ASP A 81 8.44 -23.10 -4.97
N GLY A 82 8.60 -24.00 -5.96
CA GLY A 82 8.94 -25.38 -5.77
C GLY A 82 9.75 -25.98 -6.93
N PRO A 83 10.46 -27.10 -6.69
CA PRO A 83 11.20 -27.83 -7.74
C PRO A 83 10.24 -28.60 -8.65
N GLY A 84 10.68 -28.91 -9.86
CA GLY A 84 9.95 -29.71 -10.84
C GLY A 84 9.85 -29.05 -12.20
N ASP A 85 9.04 -29.65 -13.07
CA ASP A 85 8.84 -29.20 -14.44
C ASP A 85 7.66 -28.23 -14.55
N TRP A 86 7.97 -26.96 -14.68
CA TRP A 86 6.99 -25.89 -14.81
C TRP A 86 6.57 -25.70 -16.27
N GLU A 87 5.26 -25.65 -16.53
CA GLU A 87 4.73 -25.39 -17.86
C GLU A 87 4.47 -23.90 -18.08
N VAL A 88 5.05 -23.35 -19.15
CA VAL A 88 4.84 -21.98 -19.60
C VAL A 88 4.09 -22.00 -20.92
N ILE A 89 2.92 -21.39 -20.96
CA ILE A 89 2.09 -21.32 -22.16
C ILE A 89 2.00 -19.85 -22.57
N VAL A 90 2.39 -19.54 -23.81
CA VAL A 90 2.23 -18.23 -24.43
C VAL A 90 1.30 -18.40 -25.63
N ASP A 91 0.15 -17.72 -25.64
CA ASP A 91 -0.90 -17.91 -26.64
C ASP A 91 -1.45 -16.55 -27.09
N ASP A 92 -1.33 -16.26 -28.38
CA ASP A 92 -1.80 -14.99 -28.96
C ASP A 92 -3.31 -14.97 -29.27
N GLY A 93 -3.96 -16.15 -29.15
CA GLY A 93 -5.40 -16.28 -29.40
C GLY A 93 -5.79 -16.30 -30.89
N ILE A 94 -4.83 -16.21 -31.82
CA ILE A 94 -5.06 -16.24 -33.28
C ILE A 94 -4.39 -17.42 -33.97
N GLY A 95 -3.84 -18.35 -33.19
CA GLY A 95 -3.33 -19.61 -33.67
C GLY A 95 -1.86 -19.88 -33.39
N HIS A 96 -1.11 -18.95 -32.82
CA HIS A 96 0.27 -19.18 -32.41
C HIS A 96 0.33 -19.45 -30.92
N ARG A 97 0.69 -20.68 -30.59
CA ARG A 97 0.83 -21.13 -29.19
C ARG A 97 2.19 -21.75 -28.98
N LEU A 98 2.92 -21.20 -28.02
CA LEU A 98 4.20 -21.73 -27.53
C LEU A 98 3.97 -22.39 -26.18
N THR A 99 4.44 -23.64 -26.02
CA THR A 99 4.46 -24.30 -24.71
C THR A 99 5.90 -24.68 -24.41
N LEU A 100 6.40 -24.21 -23.27
CA LEU A 100 7.75 -24.50 -22.78
C LEU A 100 7.66 -25.28 -21.47
N VAL A 101 8.56 -26.24 -21.28
CA VAL A 101 8.79 -26.89 -19.99
C VAL A 101 10.07 -26.35 -19.41
N VAL A 102 9.98 -25.80 -18.21
CA VAL A 102 11.09 -25.16 -17.49
C VAL A 102 11.44 -26.03 -16.29
N PRO A 103 12.53 -26.82 -16.34
CA PRO A 103 12.96 -27.60 -15.19
C PRO A 103 13.56 -26.69 -14.12
N VAL A 104 13.03 -26.78 -12.91
CA VAL A 104 13.49 -26.03 -11.75
C VAL A 104 14.05 -27.02 -10.73
N ASP A 105 15.30 -26.84 -10.33
CA ASP A 105 15.96 -27.64 -9.31
C ASP A 105 16.01 -26.87 -7.96
N GLU A 106 16.30 -27.62 -6.88
CA GLU A 106 16.43 -27.02 -5.55
C GLU A 106 17.57 -26.00 -5.44
N LYS A 107 18.61 -26.14 -6.27
CA LYS A 107 19.75 -25.20 -6.27
C LYS A 107 19.33 -23.83 -6.80
N PHE A 108 18.47 -23.83 -7.83
CA PHE A 108 17.90 -22.58 -8.33
C PHE A 108 17.08 -21.85 -7.23
N LEU A 109 16.23 -22.57 -6.51
CA LEU A 109 15.41 -22.01 -5.44
C LEU A 109 16.26 -21.43 -4.29
N GLN A 110 17.39 -22.05 -3.97
CA GLN A 110 18.30 -21.55 -2.94
C GLN A 110 19.13 -20.34 -3.40
N SER A 111 19.52 -20.30 -4.68
CA SER A 111 20.39 -19.25 -5.23
C SER A 111 19.63 -18.00 -5.68
N GLY A 112 18.35 -18.13 -5.98
CA GLY A 112 17.53 -17.07 -6.56
C GLY A 112 16.98 -16.02 -5.58
N GLN A 113 17.15 -16.23 -4.27
CA GLN A 113 16.55 -15.34 -3.25
C GLN A 113 17.56 -14.32 -2.68
N ILE A 114 18.02 -13.41 -3.51
CA ILE A 114 18.69 -12.21 -2.99
C ILE A 114 17.60 -11.17 -2.72
N GLN A 115 17.19 -11.09 -1.46
CA GLN A 115 16.28 -10.05 -1.00
C GLN A 115 17.04 -8.71 -0.97
N THR A 116 16.56 -7.76 -1.71
CA THR A 116 17.07 -6.38 -1.64
C THR A 116 16.02 -5.52 -0.97
N ASP A 117 16.37 -4.87 0.12
CA ASP A 117 15.48 -3.92 0.79
C ASP A 117 15.07 -2.82 -0.20
N ALA A 118 13.80 -2.85 -0.60
CA ALA A 118 13.26 -1.80 -1.44
C ALA A 118 13.12 -0.52 -0.62
N PRO A 119 13.73 0.60 -1.04
CA PRO A 119 13.48 1.87 -0.39
C PRO A 119 12.01 2.26 -0.61
N THR A 120 11.19 2.07 0.41
CA THR A 120 9.77 2.46 0.39
C THR A 120 9.69 3.99 0.37
N ARG A 121 9.54 4.56 -0.81
CA ARG A 121 9.63 6.03 -1.05
C ARG A 121 8.55 6.88 -0.38
N ASN A 122 7.47 6.31 0.17
CA ASN A 122 6.33 7.11 0.64
C ASN A 122 5.71 6.68 1.98
N ALA A 123 6.42 5.97 2.82
CA ALA A 123 5.93 5.74 4.17
C ALA A 123 6.26 6.95 5.05
N ILE A 124 5.31 7.87 5.21
CA ILE A 124 5.40 8.88 6.28
C ILE A 124 5.61 8.10 7.58
N SER A 125 6.75 8.31 8.22
CA SER A 125 7.14 7.58 9.43
C SER A 125 6.05 7.70 10.50
N LYS A 126 5.85 6.64 11.29
CA LYS A 126 4.86 6.65 12.38
C LYS A 126 4.96 7.90 13.28
N PRO A 127 6.16 8.37 13.68
CA PRO A 127 6.30 9.59 14.47
C PRO A 127 5.85 10.85 13.72
N ALA A 128 6.06 10.96 12.40
CA ALA A 128 5.62 12.10 11.61
C ALA A 128 4.09 12.18 11.51
N LYS A 129 3.40 11.05 11.42
CA LYS A 129 1.92 11.00 11.48
C LYS A 129 1.39 11.44 12.84
N ALA A 130 2.04 11.02 13.92
CA ALA A 130 1.68 11.43 15.27
C ALA A 130 1.90 12.93 15.49
N LEU A 131 3.03 13.47 14.99
CA LEU A 131 3.32 14.89 15.05
C LEU A 131 2.30 15.74 14.30
N MET A 132 1.89 15.29 13.10
CA MET A 132 0.87 15.96 12.29
C MET A 132 -0.49 16.00 13.01
N GLY A 133 -0.88 14.87 13.65
CA GLY A 133 -2.09 14.83 14.49
C GLY A 133 -2.03 15.82 15.67
N LEU A 134 -0.88 15.90 16.34
CA LEU A 134 -0.67 16.82 17.45
C LEU A 134 -0.77 18.29 17.00
N CYS A 135 -0.18 18.65 15.86
CA CYS A 135 -0.27 19.99 15.27
C CYS A 135 -1.71 20.40 14.95
N ILE A 136 -2.55 19.48 14.45
CA ILE A 136 -3.96 19.74 14.18
C ILE A 136 -4.71 20.04 15.48
N ILE A 137 -4.47 19.25 16.53
CA ILE A 137 -5.12 19.44 17.84
C ILE A 137 -4.76 20.81 18.43
N PHE A 138 -3.46 21.17 18.44
CA PHE A 138 -3.02 22.47 18.93
C PHE A 138 -3.52 23.64 18.06
N GLY A 139 -3.60 23.45 16.74
CA GLY A 139 -4.16 24.45 15.83
C GLY A 139 -5.63 24.76 16.11
N ILE A 140 -6.45 23.72 16.26
CA ILE A 140 -7.89 23.88 16.53
C ILE A 140 -8.10 24.50 17.93
N SER A 141 -7.40 24.00 18.96
CA SER A 141 -7.51 24.53 20.32
C SER A 141 -7.04 25.99 20.43
N GLY A 142 -5.97 26.35 19.71
CA GLY A 142 -5.50 27.73 19.64
C GLY A 142 -6.53 28.67 18.99
N CYS A 143 -7.15 28.28 17.89
CA CYS A 143 -8.22 29.03 17.26
C CYS A 143 -9.45 29.21 18.15
N LEU A 144 -9.86 28.19 18.89
CA LEU A 144 -11.00 28.25 19.81
C LEU A 144 -10.72 29.18 20.99
N LEU A 145 -9.52 29.15 21.57
CA LEU A 145 -9.09 30.03 22.63
C LEU A 145 -9.05 31.49 22.17
N TRP A 146 -8.47 31.73 21.00
CA TRP A 146 -8.42 33.09 20.43
C TRP A 146 -9.82 33.65 20.15
N TRP A 147 -10.75 32.83 19.66
CA TRP A 147 -12.13 33.25 19.44
C TRP A 147 -12.86 33.57 20.76
N LYS A 148 -12.61 32.77 21.80
CA LYS A 148 -13.19 33.01 23.15
C LYS A 148 -12.69 34.31 23.80
N THR A 149 -11.44 34.70 23.57
CA THR A 149 -10.84 35.92 24.16
C THR A 149 -11.26 37.20 23.44
N ARG A 150 -11.78 37.10 22.20
CA ARG A 150 -12.25 38.24 21.40
C ARG A 150 -13.70 38.68 21.68
N LYS A 151 -14.41 38.10 22.66
CA LYS A 151 -15.73 38.63 23.03
C LYS A 151 -15.57 40.03 23.58
N PRO A 152 -16.18 41.07 22.97
CA PRO A 152 -16.06 42.43 23.47
C PRO A 152 -16.75 42.52 24.83
N THR A 153 -16.01 43.00 25.85
CA THR A 153 -16.57 43.39 27.13
C THR A 153 -17.45 44.59 26.84
N SER A 154 -18.77 44.45 26.83
CA SER A 154 -19.68 45.54 26.82
C SER A 154 -19.59 46.23 28.20
N SER A 155 -18.77 47.29 28.29
CA SER A 155 -18.77 48.21 29.40
C SER A 155 -20.09 48.98 29.36
N SER A 156 -21.03 48.62 30.22
CA SER A 156 -22.19 49.45 30.52
C SER A 156 -21.75 50.73 31.18
N LEU A 157 -21.58 51.78 30.41
CA LEU A 157 -21.60 53.15 30.95
C LEU A 157 -23.02 53.43 31.44
N ARG A 158 -23.25 53.16 32.71
CA ARG A 158 -24.43 53.66 33.43
C ARG A 158 -24.18 55.12 33.70
N GLN A 159 -24.69 55.96 32.80
CA GLN A 159 -24.75 57.40 33.01
C GLN A 159 -25.73 57.70 34.17
N LYS A 160 -25.19 58.22 35.22
CA LYS A 160 -25.91 58.73 36.40
C LYS A 160 -26.12 60.24 36.16
N ASP A 161 -27.36 60.62 35.80
CA ASP A 161 -27.79 61.99 35.87
C ASP A 161 -29.07 62.06 36.69
N LYS A 162 -28.95 62.89 37.71
CA LYS A 162 -29.86 63.70 38.51
C LYS A 162 -31.32 63.27 38.60
#